data_8178e995319c2c5665c511d1b732fd43
#
_entry.id   8178e995319c2c5665c511d1b732fd43
#
_cell.length_a   1.000
_cell.length_b   1.000
_cell.length_c   1.000
_cell.angle_alpha   90.00
_cell.angle_beta   90.00
_cell.angle_gamma   90.00
#
_symmetry.space_group_name_H-M   'P 1'
#
loop_
_entity.id
_entity.type
_entity.pdbx_description
1 polymer ?
#
loop_
_entity_poly.entity_id
_entity_poly.type
_entity_poly.pdbx_seq_one_letter_code
_entity_poly.pdbx_strand_id
1 'polypeptide(L)'
;MTERNSGEQTEKDAWRVDTDSHDGKDYVGAKVYVSEGGSTFAVTKDGDIISVCKNMSDKEKGHELLEKAVKAGGKKLDSFDGNFEFYLRNGFEPVSWTAFNENYAPKGWVKGRVKPEPVVFFKYTGKKYSKQSKDFWEIKEAQFYKKVKMSKDYDTAMSIRDKEV
;
A
#
# COMPACT_ATOMS: atom_id res chain seq x y z
N MET A 1 2.52 -17.36 4.96
CA MET A 1 2.33 -15.99 5.48
C MET A 1 1.75 -16.03 6.86
N THR A 2 2.28 -15.26 7.73
CA THR A 2 1.82 -15.19 9.10
C THR A 2 0.48 -14.45 9.21
N GLU A 3 -0.03 -14.38 10.39
CA GLU A 3 -1.27 -13.69 10.65
C GLU A 3 -1.17 -12.22 10.27
N ARG A 4 -2.28 -11.68 9.84
CA ARG A 4 -2.41 -10.32 9.35
C ARG A 4 -2.07 -9.29 10.43
N ASN A 5 -2.50 -9.53 11.63
CA ASN A 5 -2.27 -8.63 12.74
C ASN A 5 -2.19 -9.44 14.03
N SER A 6 -1.76 -8.79 15.09
CA SER A 6 -1.61 -9.41 16.40
C SER A 6 -2.70 -8.96 17.38
N GLY A 7 -3.79 -8.44 16.88
CA GLY A 7 -4.88 -7.93 17.71
C GLY A 7 -4.75 -6.47 18.11
N GLU A 8 -3.61 -5.84 17.79
CA GLU A 8 -3.40 -4.42 18.10
C GLU A 8 -4.01 -3.50 17.05
N GLN A 9 -4.09 -3.97 15.80
CA GLN A 9 -4.75 -3.24 14.74
C GLN A 9 -6.26 -3.36 14.91
N THR A 10 -6.98 -2.23 14.80
CA THR A 10 -8.42 -2.25 14.97
C THR A 10 -9.11 -3.00 13.82
N GLU A 11 -10.27 -3.58 14.12
CA GLU A 11 -11.08 -4.25 13.09
C GLU A 11 -11.37 -3.32 11.91
N LYS A 12 -11.57 -2.02 12.19
CA LYS A 12 -11.81 -1.01 11.17
C LYS A 12 -10.65 -0.90 10.17
N ASP A 13 -9.43 -1.03 10.63
CA ASP A 13 -8.23 -0.85 9.80
C ASP A 13 -7.71 -2.16 9.23
N ALA A 14 -8.05 -3.29 9.84
CA ALA A 14 -7.57 -4.60 9.39
C ALA A 14 -7.98 -4.92 7.94
N TRP A 15 -9.11 -4.42 7.47
CA TRP A 15 -9.58 -4.66 6.10
C TRP A 15 -8.66 -4.00 5.05
N ARG A 16 -7.86 -3.01 5.44
CA ARG A 16 -6.94 -2.31 4.53
C ARG A 16 -5.80 -3.20 4.07
N VAL A 17 -5.58 -4.30 4.75
CA VAL A 17 -4.54 -5.27 4.38
C VAL A 17 -5.21 -6.53 3.88
N ASP A 18 -5.26 -6.67 2.56
CA ASP A 18 -5.93 -7.81 1.91
C ASP A 18 -4.91 -8.89 1.57
N THR A 19 -4.73 -9.82 2.51
CA THR A 19 -3.86 -10.98 2.28
C THR A 19 -4.60 -12.11 1.54
N ASP A 20 -5.92 -12.03 1.47
CA ASP A 20 -6.72 -13.06 0.81
C ASP A 20 -6.78 -12.86 -0.72
N SER A 21 -6.45 -11.66 -1.21
CA SER A 21 -6.35 -11.41 -2.66
C SER A 21 -5.10 -12.01 -3.27
N HIS A 22 -4.15 -12.40 -2.43
CA HIS A 22 -2.88 -13.01 -2.85
C HIS A 22 -2.89 -14.49 -2.51
N ASP A 23 -2.85 -15.34 -3.51
CA ASP A 23 -2.77 -16.79 -3.31
C ASP A 23 -1.30 -17.23 -3.14
N GLY A 24 -1.10 -18.54 -3.00
CA GLY A 24 0.24 -19.09 -2.83
C GLY A 24 1.21 -18.74 -3.95
N LYS A 25 0.73 -18.47 -5.15
CA LYS A 25 1.57 -18.10 -6.29
C LYS A 25 2.23 -16.75 -6.12
N ASP A 26 1.52 -15.80 -5.50
CA ASP A 26 2.05 -14.46 -5.27
C ASP A 26 3.23 -14.46 -4.31
N TYR A 27 3.33 -15.49 -3.48
CA TYR A 27 4.42 -15.62 -2.52
C TYR A 27 5.57 -16.51 -3.00
N VAL A 28 5.45 -17.13 -4.17
CA VAL A 28 6.55 -17.95 -4.72
C VAL A 28 7.72 -17.04 -5.07
N GLY A 29 8.86 -17.28 -4.44
CA GLY A 29 10.05 -16.44 -4.59
C GLY A 29 9.98 -15.11 -3.86
N ALA A 30 8.91 -14.86 -3.11
CA ALA A 30 8.78 -13.63 -2.33
C ALA A 30 9.64 -13.68 -1.06
N LYS A 31 10.11 -12.51 -0.65
CA LYS A 31 10.77 -12.32 0.65
C LYS A 31 9.72 -11.87 1.64
N VAL A 32 9.51 -12.66 2.69
CA VAL A 32 8.51 -12.36 3.72
C VAL A 32 9.23 -11.92 4.98
N TYR A 33 8.78 -10.82 5.55
CA TYR A 33 9.31 -10.27 6.78
C TYR A 33 8.25 -10.23 7.86
N VAL A 34 8.63 -10.63 9.06
CA VAL A 34 7.78 -10.50 10.26
C VAL A 34 8.66 -9.91 11.36
N SER A 35 8.26 -8.76 11.90
CA SER A 35 8.99 -8.14 12.99
C SER A 35 8.70 -8.87 14.32
N GLU A 36 9.51 -8.62 15.33
CA GLU A 36 9.27 -9.16 16.67
C GLU A 36 7.91 -8.70 17.21
N GLY A 37 7.48 -7.50 16.86
CA GLY A 37 6.21 -6.95 17.29
C GLY A 37 5.02 -7.37 16.44
N GLY A 38 5.21 -8.21 15.43
CA GLY A 38 4.11 -8.75 14.62
C GLY A 38 3.74 -7.95 13.39
N SER A 39 4.52 -6.93 13.02
CA SER A 39 4.34 -6.22 11.75
C SER A 39 4.87 -7.08 10.60
N THR A 40 4.27 -6.94 9.43
CA THR A 40 4.63 -7.79 8.29
C THR A 40 4.76 -6.99 7.00
N PHE A 41 5.52 -7.54 6.07
CA PHE A 41 5.45 -7.22 4.64
C PHE A 41 5.98 -8.39 3.84
N ALA A 42 5.71 -8.39 2.55
CA ALA A 42 6.35 -9.30 1.62
C ALA A 42 6.76 -8.53 0.37
N VAL A 43 7.84 -8.93 -0.26
CA VAL A 43 8.32 -8.37 -1.52
C VAL A 43 8.34 -9.49 -2.53
N THR A 44 7.55 -9.36 -3.58
CA THR A 44 7.46 -10.37 -4.62
C THR A 44 8.72 -10.41 -5.48
N LYS A 45 8.83 -11.44 -6.29
CA LYS A 45 9.98 -11.63 -7.16
C LYS A 45 10.19 -10.46 -8.13
N ASP A 46 9.11 -9.80 -8.55
CA ASP A 46 9.17 -8.63 -9.44
C ASP A 46 9.23 -7.29 -8.70
N GLY A 47 9.36 -7.32 -7.38
CA GLY A 47 9.56 -6.11 -6.58
C GLY A 47 8.28 -5.44 -6.09
N ASP A 48 7.16 -6.13 -6.13
CA ASP A 48 5.91 -5.61 -5.58
C ASP A 48 5.87 -5.82 -4.07
N ILE A 49 5.62 -4.75 -3.33
CA ILE A 49 5.50 -4.80 -1.86
C ILE A 49 4.05 -5.09 -1.53
N ILE A 50 3.80 -6.24 -0.93
CA ILE A 50 2.44 -6.70 -0.60
C ILE A 50 2.34 -7.06 0.87
N SER A 51 1.12 -7.24 1.35
CA SER A 51 0.82 -7.71 2.71
C SER A 51 1.45 -6.85 3.81
N VAL A 52 1.55 -5.54 3.58
CA VAL A 52 2.07 -4.60 4.58
C VAL A 52 1.04 -4.46 5.69
N CYS A 53 1.44 -4.81 6.90
CA CYS A 53 0.58 -4.68 8.07
C CYS A 53 1.40 -4.23 9.27
N LYS A 54 1.16 -3.00 9.72
CA LYS A 54 1.83 -2.46 10.90
C LYS A 54 1.03 -2.83 12.14
N ASN A 55 1.68 -3.51 13.07
CA ASN A 55 1.10 -3.74 14.39
C ASN A 55 1.30 -2.48 15.24
N MET A 56 0.22 -1.92 15.77
CA MET A 56 0.24 -0.65 16.48
C MET A 56 1.13 -0.63 17.71
N SER A 57 1.31 -1.77 18.37
CA SER A 57 2.18 -1.86 19.56
C SER A 57 3.63 -2.18 19.22
N ASP A 58 3.93 -2.43 17.94
CA ASP A 58 5.30 -2.72 17.53
C ASP A 58 6.19 -1.49 17.67
N LYS A 59 7.37 -1.66 18.23
CA LYS A 59 8.37 -0.59 18.34
C LYS A 59 8.87 -0.15 16.97
N GLU A 60 8.91 -1.07 16.02
CA GLU A 60 9.30 -0.76 14.65
C GLU A 60 8.23 0.10 14.00
N LYS A 61 8.63 1.24 13.48
CA LYS A 61 7.72 2.20 12.87
C LYS A 61 7.44 1.86 11.42
N GLY A 62 6.32 2.38 10.89
CA GLY A 62 5.93 2.11 9.51
C GLY A 62 6.98 2.51 8.48
N HIS A 63 7.65 3.65 8.65
CA HIS A 63 8.70 4.08 7.73
C HIS A 63 9.93 3.15 7.77
N GLU A 64 10.22 2.57 8.93
CA GLU A 64 11.32 1.61 9.08
C GLU A 64 11.02 0.29 8.36
N LEU A 65 9.76 -0.19 8.48
CA LEU A 65 9.30 -1.35 7.74
C LEU A 65 9.42 -1.14 6.24
N LEU A 66 9.00 0.03 5.76
CA LEU A 66 9.03 0.35 4.35
C LEU A 66 10.46 0.43 3.82
N GLU A 67 11.39 0.99 4.61
CA GLU A 67 12.81 1.00 4.27
C GLU A 67 13.37 -0.40 4.13
N LYS A 68 12.99 -1.32 5.00
CA LYS A 68 13.41 -2.72 4.92
C LYS A 68 12.84 -3.39 3.67
N ALA A 69 11.59 -3.08 3.31
CA ALA A 69 10.98 -3.62 2.10
C ALA A 69 11.73 -3.16 0.85
N VAL A 70 12.12 -1.88 0.78
CA VAL A 70 12.91 -1.35 -0.33
C VAL A 70 14.28 -2.03 -0.39
N LYS A 71 14.95 -2.21 0.73
CA LYS A 71 16.23 -2.93 0.79
C LYS A 71 16.11 -4.38 0.33
N ALA A 72 14.95 -4.98 0.51
CA ALA A 72 14.69 -6.35 0.06
C ALA A 72 14.32 -6.43 -1.42
N GLY A 73 14.36 -5.32 -2.14
CA GLY A 73 14.09 -5.29 -3.57
C GLY A 73 12.74 -4.69 -3.94
N GLY A 74 12.00 -4.17 -2.97
CA GLY A 74 10.71 -3.53 -3.20
C GLY A 74 10.85 -2.25 -4.01
N LYS A 75 10.07 -2.10 -5.08
CA LYS A 75 10.16 -0.94 -5.98
C LYS A 75 8.80 -0.42 -6.43
N LYS A 76 7.72 -1.07 -6.05
CA LYS A 76 6.35 -0.68 -6.41
C LYS A 76 5.37 -1.22 -5.38
N LEU A 77 4.21 -0.57 -5.29
CA LEU A 77 3.10 -1.03 -4.46
C LEU A 77 1.81 -0.37 -4.90
N ASP A 78 0.70 -0.86 -4.39
CA ASP A 78 -0.58 -0.17 -4.48
C ASP A 78 -1.20 -0.08 -3.10
N SER A 79 -2.01 0.95 -2.89
CA SER A 79 -2.63 1.21 -1.61
C SER A 79 -3.88 2.05 -1.78
N PHE A 80 -4.77 1.99 -0.79
CA PHE A 80 -5.87 2.94 -0.71
C PHE A 80 -5.34 4.35 -0.47
N ASP A 81 -6.08 5.36 -0.93
CA ASP A 81 -5.62 6.75 -0.88
C ASP A 81 -5.45 7.31 0.54
N GLY A 82 -6.02 6.65 1.54
CA GLY A 82 -5.77 7.01 2.94
C GLY A 82 -4.31 6.96 3.34
N ASN A 83 -3.49 6.24 2.59
CA ASN A 83 -2.06 6.13 2.82
C ASN A 83 -1.22 6.96 1.84
N PHE A 84 -1.86 7.81 1.04
CA PHE A 84 -1.20 8.61 0.01
C PHE A 84 -0.04 9.43 0.58
N GLU A 85 -0.31 10.18 1.63
CA GLU A 85 0.69 11.02 2.30
C GLU A 85 1.88 10.20 2.80
N PHE A 86 1.60 9.08 3.44
CA PHE A 86 2.63 8.21 4.02
C PHE A 86 3.62 7.74 2.95
N TYR A 87 3.11 7.22 1.84
CA TYR A 87 3.98 6.72 0.77
C TYR A 87 4.72 7.85 0.06
N LEU A 88 4.06 8.97 -0.16
CA LEU A 88 4.69 10.13 -0.78
C LEU A 88 5.88 10.63 0.04
N ARG A 89 5.75 10.65 1.37
CA ARG A 89 6.85 11.06 2.25
C ARG A 89 7.99 10.04 2.32
N ASN A 90 7.73 8.81 1.95
CA ASN A 90 8.70 7.72 2.07
C ASN A 90 9.33 7.29 0.76
N GLY A 91 9.27 8.15 -0.25
CA GLY A 91 10.01 7.92 -1.49
C GLY A 91 9.22 7.23 -2.59
N PHE A 92 7.91 7.14 -2.46
CA PHE A 92 7.05 6.56 -3.47
C PHE A 92 6.23 7.63 -4.18
N GLU A 93 6.18 7.57 -5.50
CA GLU A 93 5.38 8.49 -6.31
C GLU A 93 4.16 7.79 -6.89
N PRO A 94 2.99 8.45 -6.85
CA PRO A 94 1.79 7.89 -7.46
C PRO A 94 1.90 7.97 -8.99
N VAL A 95 1.46 6.91 -9.67
CA VAL A 95 1.54 6.82 -11.14
C VAL A 95 0.16 6.68 -11.76
N SER A 96 -0.68 5.84 -11.17
CA SER A 96 -2.01 5.54 -11.71
C SER A 96 -2.97 5.25 -10.56
N TRP A 97 -4.25 5.20 -10.86
CA TRP A 97 -5.26 4.90 -9.86
C TRP A 97 -6.54 4.38 -10.50
N THR A 98 -7.32 3.67 -9.70
CA THR A 98 -8.64 3.20 -10.10
C THR A 98 -9.63 3.36 -8.95
N ALA A 99 -10.91 3.44 -9.26
CA ALA A 99 -11.94 3.55 -8.25
C ALA A 99 -12.08 2.26 -7.46
N PHE A 100 -12.57 2.37 -6.24
CA PHE A 100 -12.89 1.21 -5.42
C PHE A 100 -13.95 0.35 -6.13
N ASN A 101 -13.73 -0.96 -6.12
CA ASN A 101 -14.68 -1.94 -6.65
C ASN A 101 -15.05 -2.90 -5.53
N GLU A 102 -16.28 -2.84 -5.05
CA GLU A 102 -16.72 -3.67 -3.93
C GLU A 102 -16.75 -5.17 -4.24
N ASN A 103 -16.74 -5.56 -5.53
CA ASN A 103 -16.62 -6.97 -5.92
C ASN A 103 -15.25 -7.55 -5.56
N TYR A 104 -14.25 -6.69 -5.40
CA TYR A 104 -12.88 -7.06 -5.03
C TYR A 104 -12.49 -6.47 -3.68
N ALA A 105 -13.47 -6.11 -2.87
CA ALA A 105 -13.21 -5.53 -1.56
C ALA A 105 -12.44 -6.51 -0.67
N PRO A 106 -11.52 -6.01 0.16
CA PRO A 106 -10.84 -6.85 1.13
C PRO A 106 -11.81 -7.53 2.09
N LYS A 107 -11.44 -8.71 2.56
CA LYS A 107 -12.20 -9.41 3.58
C LYS A 107 -12.35 -8.52 4.82
N GLY A 108 -13.56 -8.43 5.33
CA GLY A 108 -13.87 -7.57 6.47
C GLY A 108 -14.41 -6.20 6.10
N TRP A 109 -14.37 -5.83 4.81
CA TRP A 109 -15.00 -4.59 4.38
C TRP A 109 -16.52 -4.72 4.43
N VAL A 110 -17.18 -3.73 5.01
CA VAL A 110 -18.65 -3.72 5.12
C VAL A 110 -19.17 -2.42 4.50
N LYS A 111 -20.06 -2.57 3.54
CA LYS A 111 -20.69 -1.44 2.85
C LYS A 111 -21.41 -0.56 3.85
N GLY A 112 -21.16 0.75 3.77
CA GLY A 112 -21.76 1.74 4.65
C GLY A 112 -21.03 1.95 5.98
N ARG A 113 -20.15 1.03 6.39
CA ARG A 113 -19.33 1.19 7.61
C ARG A 113 -18.01 1.86 7.34
N VAL A 114 -17.41 1.56 6.18
CA VAL A 114 -16.13 2.12 5.78
C VAL A 114 -16.30 2.77 4.42
N LYS A 115 -15.89 4.04 4.32
CA LYS A 115 -15.98 4.79 3.06
C LYS A 115 -15.10 4.13 2.01
N PRO A 116 -15.62 3.86 0.79
CA PRO A 116 -14.80 3.38 -0.31
C PRO A 116 -13.70 4.39 -0.64
N GLU A 117 -12.49 3.90 -0.85
CA GLU A 117 -11.34 4.72 -1.21
C GLU A 117 -10.78 4.24 -2.54
N PRO A 118 -10.33 5.15 -3.41
CA PRO A 118 -9.64 4.73 -4.62
C PRO A 118 -8.34 4.00 -4.28
N VAL A 119 -7.90 3.16 -5.21
CA VAL A 119 -6.63 2.46 -5.11
C VAL A 119 -5.60 3.20 -5.95
N VAL A 120 -4.50 3.57 -5.34
CA VAL A 120 -3.41 4.31 -5.99
C VAL A 120 -2.20 3.40 -6.14
N PHE A 121 -1.59 3.45 -7.31
CA PHE A 121 -0.43 2.63 -7.66
C PHE A 121 0.82 3.49 -7.66
N PHE A 122 1.80 3.09 -6.87
CA PHE A 122 3.02 3.86 -6.62
C PHE A 122 4.25 3.15 -7.15
N LYS A 123 5.26 3.94 -7.53
CA LYS A 123 6.62 3.46 -7.81
C LYS A 123 7.60 4.09 -6.83
N TYR A 124 8.66 3.38 -6.50
CA TYR A 124 9.71 3.91 -5.65
C TYR A 124 10.66 4.79 -6.46
N THR A 125 10.85 6.02 -6.03
CA THR A 125 11.80 6.95 -6.67
C THR A 125 12.92 7.36 -5.73
N GLY A 126 12.75 7.10 -4.43
CA GLY A 126 13.69 7.54 -3.41
C GLY A 126 13.58 9.01 -3.03
N LYS A 127 12.77 9.78 -3.74
CA LYS A 127 12.55 11.19 -3.42
C LYS A 127 11.60 11.30 -2.24
N LYS A 128 12.16 11.55 -1.08
CA LYS A 128 11.41 11.76 0.16
C LYS A 128 11.15 13.24 0.34
N TYR A 129 9.91 13.61 0.56
CA TYR A 129 9.58 15.00 0.87
C TYR A 129 9.85 15.25 2.35
N SER A 130 10.34 16.45 2.66
CA SER A 130 10.50 16.85 4.05
C SER A 130 9.14 16.93 4.73
N LYS A 131 9.13 16.84 6.06
CA LYS A 131 7.90 16.91 6.82
C LYS A 131 7.23 18.26 6.57
N GLN A 132 5.99 18.21 6.03
CA GLN A 132 5.22 19.39 5.64
C GLN A 132 3.91 19.45 6.42
N SER A 133 3.22 20.58 6.29
CA SER A 133 1.87 20.68 6.83
C SER A 133 0.91 19.73 6.11
N LYS A 134 -0.19 19.40 6.75
CA LYS A 134 -1.23 18.58 6.14
C LYS A 134 -1.73 19.16 4.82
N ASP A 135 -1.87 20.50 4.75
CA ASP A 135 -2.33 21.20 3.55
C ASP A 135 -1.45 20.91 2.34
N PHE A 136 -0.15 20.81 2.53
CA PHE A 136 0.77 20.48 1.45
C PHE A 136 0.43 19.11 0.84
N TRP A 137 0.18 18.11 1.67
CA TRP A 137 -0.12 16.76 1.19
C TRP A 137 -1.48 16.68 0.51
N GLU A 138 -2.46 17.40 1.03
CA GLU A 138 -3.77 17.50 0.41
C GLU A 138 -3.70 18.12 -0.98
N ILE A 139 -2.89 19.17 -1.14
CA ILE A 139 -2.66 19.79 -2.45
C ILE A 139 -2.00 18.82 -3.41
N LYS A 140 -1.01 18.08 -2.96
CA LYS A 140 -0.31 17.08 -3.78
C LYS A 140 -1.26 15.99 -4.24
N GLU A 141 -2.07 15.48 -3.35
CA GLU A 141 -3.06 14.47 -3.67
C GLU A 141 -4.08 14.98 -4.68
N ALA A 142 -4.62 16.17 -4.43
CA ALA A 142 -5.59 16.80 -5.33
C ALA A 142 -5.00 17.04 -6.73
N GLN A 143 -3.74 17.47 -6.80
CA GLN A 143 -3.05 17.65 -8.08
C GLN A 143 -2.89 16.34 -8.83
N PHE A 144 -2.56 15.27 -8.15
CA PHE A 144 -2.43 13.94 -8.76
C PHE A 144 -3.76 13.53 -9.43
N TYR A 145 -4.86 13.62 -8.71
CA TYR A 145 -6.17 13.24 -9.26
C TYR A 145 -6.63 14.16 -10.39
N LYS A 146 -6.16 15.39 -10.45
CA LYS A 146 -6.44 16.30 -11.57
C LYS A 146 -5.66 15.94 -12.83
N LYS A 147 -4.42 15.51 -12.66
CA LYS A 147 -3.51 15.25 -13.79
C LYS A 147 -3.66 13.85 -14.37
N VAL A 148 -3.96 12.89 -13.53
CA VAL A 148 -3.98 11.48 -13.93
C VAL A 148 -5.42 10.99 -13.97
N LYS A 149 -5.84 10.58 -15.14
CA LYS A 149 -7.20 10.05 -15.33
C LYS A 149 -7.34 8.69 -14.65
N MET A 150 -8.52 8.44 -14.11
CA MET A 150 -8.86 7.14 -13.54
C MET A 150 -8.72 6.03 -14.57
N SER A 151 -8.05 4.96 -14.21
CA SER A 151 -8.01 3.74 -15.02
C SER A 151 -9.33 2.98 -14.88
N LYS A 152 -9.70 2.26 -15.93
CA LYS A 152 -10.98 1.54 -15.94
C LYS A 152 -11.09 0.42 -14.93
N ASP A 153 -9.96 -0.19 -14.57
CA ASP A 153 -9.90 -1.29 -13.63
C ASP A 153 -8.51 -1.40 -12.99
N TYR A 154 -8.39 -2.32 -12.02
CA TYR A 154 -7.16 -2.56 -11.28
C TYR A 154 -6.01 -2.99 -12.21
N ASP A 155 -6.26 -3.92 -13.11
CA ASP A 155 -5.21 -4.45 -13.98
C ASP A 155 -4.66 -3.39 -14.92
N THR A 156 -5.52 -2.50 -15.43
CA THR A 156 -5.11 -1.39 -16.28
C THR A 156 -4.22 -0.42 -15.51
N ALA A 157 -4.61 -0.05 -14.30
CA ALA A 157 -3.82 0.85 -13.45
C ALA A 157 -2.46 0.25 -13.13
N MET A 158 -2.43 -1.03 -12.80
CA MET A 158 -1.19 -1.76 -12.53
C MET A 158 -0.26 -1.78 -13.74
N SER A 159 -0.80 -2.03 -14.92
CA SER A 159 -0.02 -2.04 -16.16
C SER A 159 0.59 -0.69 -16.47
N ILE A 160 -0.16 0.39 -16.26
CA ILE A 160 0.35 1.76 -16.47
C ILE A 160 1.54 2.02 -15.53
N ARG A 161 1.39 1.67 -14.26
CA ARG A 161 2.49 1.85 -13.30
C ARG A 161 3.71 1.01 -13.68
N ASP A 162 3.51 -0.25 -14.05
CA ASP A 162 4.61 -1.17 -14.32
C ASP A 162 5.47 -0.75 -15.49
N LYS A 163 4.93 0.01 -16.43
CA LYS A 163 5.70 0.58 -17.54
C LYS A 163 6.69 1.65 -17.07
N GLU A 164 6.48 2.22 -15.91
CA GLU A 164 7.34 3.28 -15.37
C GLU A 164 8.33 2.79 -14.33
N VAL A 165 8.24 1.54 -13.96
CA VAL A 165 9.14 0.95 -12.95
C VAL A 165 10.41 0.44 -13.60
#